data_4f8accde9363019d07f12a07f14904c6
#
_entry.id   4f8accde9363019d07f12a07f14904c6
#
_cell.length_a   1.000
_cell.length_b   1.000
_cell.length_c   1.000
_cell.angle_alpha   90.00
_cell.angle_beta   90.00
_cell.angle_gamma   90.00
#
_symmetry.space_group_name_H-M   'P 1'
#
loop_
_entity.id
_entity.type
_entity.pdbx_description
1 polymer ?
#
loop_
_entity_poly.entity_id
_entity_poly.type
_entity_poly.pdbx_seq_one_letter_code
_entity_poly.pdbx_strand_id
1 'polypeptide(L)'
;MRILYWFMASVILCFGISLIIVPSLSSHLSAQSLVSPGRFVDATGKLGIHFRQQASPTSKKYLLETMGSGVALFDYDNDGRLDIFFANGAPLTDPTPKGTIPQKNGPQYWNRLYHQKSDGTFEDVTEHAGLAGTGYSTGVAVGDYDNDGFEDLYVAGYGHGTLYHNNGDGTFTDVTASAGVVGSGWMTSAAWVDYDNDGRLDLIVARYMQWDFDDIYCGHREQGLRSYCHPDLFKPESVLLFHNDGNGKFSEISHQAGVDKPGKGLGIAIADYDHDGYMDFMLANDSIPEFIFHNRGNGTFEEVGLPSGAALDGNGTTFAGMGIDFEDYNNDGWPDIVITDLANQRYALFNNLKDGSFDYVTSATGLGQISLLHSGWGVRFMDYDNDGWKDLFIAQSHVMDTIQVNEPNLHYREAPLLLHNEQGKKFSDVSAMSGEVFHQQWAARSLATGDINNDGKLDVVITSNDGPAWVLLNQTESSNHWITLNLVGTKSNRDGIGAQVKISTANGDQFATVTTSSSYQSSSDKRVHFGLGTADSIRQIEIRWPSGIRQVIKNAKADQILKITEAEK
;
A
#
# COMPACT_ATOMS: atom_id res chain seq x y z
N MET A 1 -10.69 -80.50 -5.20
CA MET A 1 -11.13 -81.63 -6.09
C MET A 1 -10.93 -81.17 -7.53
N ARG A 2 -9.82 -81.57 -8.10
CA ARG A 2 -9.69 -82.23 -9.43
C ARG A 2 -10.09 -81.34 -10.62
N ILE A 3 -9.37 -81.11 -11.76
CA ILE A 3 -8.26 -81.80 -12.52
C ILE A 3 -8.08 -80.90 -13.73
N LEU A 4 -6.93 -80.37 -14.08
CA LEU A 4 -5.85 -80.77 -15.00
C LEU A 4 -6.30 -81.17 -16.43
N TYR A 5 -5.74 -80.59 -17.49
CA TYR A 5 -5.03 -81.16 -18.66
C TYR A 5 -4.97 -80.08 -19.76
N TRP A 6 -3.85 -79.61 -20.15
CA TRP A 6 -2.87 -79.91 -21.17
C TRP A 6 -3.43 -80.12 -22.61
N PHE A 7 -2.95 -79.25 -23.54
CA PHE A 7 -2.36 -79.79 -24.79
C PHE A 7 -1.50 -78.69 -25.50
N MET A 8 -0.25 -79.08 -25.86
CA MET A 8 0.65 -78.44 -26.78
C MET A 8 0.30 -78.65 -28.24
N ALA A 9 0.68 -77.76 -29.13
CA ALA A 9 1.34 -78.01 -30.45
C ALA A 9 1.68 -76.72 -31.17
N SER A 10 2.94 -76.36 -31.22
CA SER A 10 3.81 -76.33 -32.41
C SER A 10 3.57 -75.26 -33.51
N VAL A 11 4.35 -74.24 -33.52
CA VAL A 11 5.28 -73.71 -34.54
C VAL A 11 4.79 -73.57 -36.00
N ILE A 12 4.85 -72.30 -36.49
CA ILE A 12 5.48 -71.96 -37.77
C ILE A 12 5.99 -70.47 -37.70
N LEU A 13 7.27 -70.26 -37.96
CA LEU A 13 7.94 -68.98 -38.14
C LEU A 13 7.52 -68.39 -39.49
N CYS A 14 7.07 -67.13 -39.47
CA CYS A 14 7.16 -66.21 -40.63
C CYS A 14 7.75 -64.90 -40.21
N PHE A 15 8.98 -64.64 -40.69
CA PHE A 15 9.63 -63.33 -40.57
C PHE A 15 8.88 -62.31 -41.45
N GLY A 16 8.11 -61.43 -40.83
CA GLY A 16 7.59 -60.23 -41.45
C GLY A 16 8.29 -59.03 -40.86
N ILE A 17 9.14 -58.38 -41.62
CA ILE A 17 9.77 -57.10 -41.24
C ILE A 17 8.68 -56.05 -41.28
N SER A 18 8.10 -55.72 -40.14
CA SER A 18 7.23 -54.53 -39.99
C SER A 18 8.11 -53.30 -39.70
N LEU A 19 8.18 -52.43 -40.69
CA LEU A 19 8.73 -51.08 -40.53
C LEU A 19 7.84 -50.32 -39.52
N ILE A 20 8.32 -50.20 -38.29
CA ILE A 20 7.68 -49.34 -37.29
C ILE A 20 8.05 -47.90 -37.66
N ILE A 21 7.09 -47.18 -38.30
CA ILE A 21 7.14 -45.72 -38.40
C ILE A 21 6.84 -45.20 -36.99
N VAL A 22 7.88 -44.78 -36.26
CA VAL A 22 7.73 -44.00 -35.03
C VAL A 22 7.25 -42.61 -35.44
N PRO A 23 6.04 -42.16 -35.06
CA PRO A 23 5.70 -40.77 -35.27
C PRO A 23 6.64 -39.95 -34.38
N SER A 24 7.40 -39.05 -34.99
CA SER A 24 8.13 -38.03 -34.27
C SER A 24 7.14 -37.26 -33.40
N LEU A 25 7.14 -37.51 -32.09
CA LEU A 25 6.58 -36.57 -31.14
C LEU A 25 7.39 -35.28 -31.29
N SER A 26 6.90 -34.35 -32.12
CA SER A 26 7.20 -32.97 -31.98
C SER A 26 6.69 -32.55 -30.60
N SER A 27 7.54 -32.55 -29.61
CA SER A 27 7.31 -31.85 -28.36
C SER A 27 6.99 -30.40 -28.71
N HIS A 28 5.72 -30.03 -28.72
CA HIS A 28 5.32 -28.66 -28.46
C HIS A 28 5.78 -28.39 -27.01
N LEU A 29 7.05 -27.98 -26.85
CA LEU A 29 7.45 -27.12 -25.77
C LEU A 29 6.57 -25.88 -25.97
N SER A 30 5.43 -25.81 -25.30
CA SER A 30 4.83 -24.53 -24.97
C SER A 30 5.97 -23.75 -24.32
N ALA A 31 6.38 -22.65 -24.91
CA ALA A 31 7.17 -21.67 -24.21
C ALA A 31 6.34 -21.29 -22.97
N GLN A 32 6.63 -21.91 -21.82
CA GLN A 32 6.33 -21.30 -20.56
C GLN A 32 7.03 -19.93 -20.66
N SER A 33 6.25 -18.86 -20.65
CA SER A 33 6.79 -17.53 -20.41
C SER A 33 7.62 -17.68 -19.14
N LEU A 34 8.93 -17.60 -19.27
CA LEU A 34 9.81 -17.55 -18.12
C LEU A 34 9.43 -16.26 -17.40
N VAL A 35 8.68 -16.38 -16.32
CA VAL A 35 8.38 -15.28 -15.43
C VAL A 35 9.71 -14.67 -15.02
N SER A 36 9.92 -13.39 -15.30
CA SER A 36 11.16 -12.70 -14.95
C SER A 36 11.18 -12.51 -13.44
N PRO A 37 12.11 -13.11 -12.70
CA PRO A 37 12.21 -12.84 -11.27
C PRO A 37 12.64 -11.40 -11.06
N GLY A 38 12.04 -10.73 -10.07
CA GLY A 38 12.52 -9.44 -9.59
C GLY A 38 13.96 -9.54 -9.03
N ARG A 39 14.59 -8.41 -8.88
CA ARG A 39 15.87 -8.34 -8.17
C ARG A 39 15.88 -7.13 -7.25
N PHE A 40 15.52 -7.35 -5.99
CA PHE A 40 15.57 -6.34 -4.95
C PHE A 40 16.78 -6.52 -4.05
N VAL A 41 17.45 -5.41 -3.75
CA VAL A 41 18.68 -5.41 -2.95
C VAL A 41 18.51 -4.45 -1.78
N ASP A 42 18.80 -4.91 -0.57
CA ASP A 42 18.87 -4.04 0.61
C ASP A 42 20.04 -3.05 0.45
N ALA A 43 19.68 -1.80 0.30
CA ALA A 43 20.63 -0.69 0.19
C ALA A 43 20.65 0.19 1.46
N THR A 44 19.87 -0.11 2.48
CA THR A 44 19.63 0.71 3.66
C THR A 44 20.90 1.29 4.26
N GLY A 45 21.84 0.44 4.65
CA GLY A 45 23.10 0.89 5.25
C GLY A 45 24.02 1.60 4.26
N LYS A 46 24.04 1.19 3.00
CA LYS A 46 24.82 1.83 1.93
C LYS A 46 24.34 3.25 1.64
N LEU A 47 23.03 3.46 1.73
CA LEU A 47 22.42 4.77 1.52
C LEU A 47 22.50 5.69 2.75
N GLY A 48 22.99 5.20 3.90
CA GLY A 48 23.13 6.00 5.12
C GLY A 48 21.86 6.08 5.97
N ILE A 49 20.88 5.20 5.75
CA ILE A 49 19.65 5.15 6.54
C ILE A 49 19.90 4.30 7.80
N HIS A 50 19.60 4.88 8.97
CA HIS A 50 19.82 4.25 10.28
C HIS A 50 18.55 4.27 11.16
N PHE A 51 17.39 4.45 10.56
CA PHE A 51 16.13 4.48 11.27
C PHE A 51 15.80 3.14 11.93
N ARG A 52 15.29 3.23 13.15
CA ARG A 52 14.72 2.11 13.89
C ARG A 52 13.42 2.54 14.56
N GLN A 53 12.33 1.87 14.22
CA GLN A 53 11.04 2.07 14.87
C GLN A 53 11.10 1.56 16.31
N GLN A 54 10.50 2.31 17.24
CA GLN A 54 10.45 2.06 18.66
C GLN A 54 9.00 1.77 19.09
N ALA A 55 8.63 0.51 19.21
CA ALA A 55 7.31 0.10 19.69
C ALA A 55 7.16 0.21 21.20
N SER A 56 8.27 0.22 21.94
CA SER A 56 8.33 0.25 23.41
C SER A 56 7.58 -0.90 24.07
N PRO A 57 7.89 -2.17 23.75
CA PRO A 57 7.14 -3.33 24.22
C PRO A 57 7.15 -3.45 25.75
N THR A 58 5.99 -3.79 26.33
CA THR A 58 5.78 -3.95 27.77
C THR A 58 5.36 -5.36 28.14
N SER A 59 5.41 -5.70 29.43
CA SER A 59 4.84 -6.97 29.94
C SER A 59 3.31 -7.01 29.85
N LYS A 60 2.68 -5.87 29.63
CA LYS A 60 1.22 -5.72 29.53
C LYS A 60 0.66 -6.06 28.16
N LYS A 61 1.52 -6.11 27.13
CA LYS A 61 1.09 -6.41 25.75
C LYS A 61 -0.02 -5.46 25.30
N TYR A 62 0.26 -4.17 25.34
CA TYR A 62 -0.64 -3.15 24.83
C TYR A 62 -0.71 -3.20 23.30
N LEU A 63 -1.92 -3.16 22.74
CA LEU A 63 -2.12 -3.35 21.31
C LEU A 63 -1.38 -2.28 20.48
N LEU A 64 -1.19 -1.08 21.02
CA LEU A 64 -0.43 0.00 20.39
C LEU A 64 1.01 -0.43 20.02
N GLU A 65 1.61 -1.34 20.80
CA GLU A 65 2.97 -1.87 20.57
C GLU A 65 3.11 -2.70 19.28
N THR A 66 2.00 -3.12 18.67
CA THR A 66 2.01 -4.03 17.51
C THR A 66 1.93 -3.34 16.16
N MET A 67 1.53 -2.07 16.15
CA MET A 67 1.03 -1.40 14.94
C MET A 67 2.14 -0.85 14.04
N GLY A 68 3.36 -0.72 14.56
CA GLY A 68 4.45 -0.11 13.78
C GLY A 68 4.26 1.38 13.54
N SER A 69 4.81 1.88 12.45
CA SER A 69 4.69 3.27 12.03
C SER A 69 4.91 3.45 10.53
N GLY A 70 4.35 4.51 9.98
CA GLY A 70 4.33 4.85 8.58
C GLY A 70 5.67 5.33 8.01
N VAL A 71 5.73 5.31 6.68
CA VAL A 71 6.81 5.88 5.87
C VAL A 71 6.23 6.70 4.73
N ALA A 72 6.89 7.81 4.38
CA ALA A 72 6.54 8.63 3.22
C ALA A 72 7.74 8.82 2.29
N LEU A 73 7.46 8.82 0.98
CA LEU A 73 8.41 9.17 -0.08
C LEU A 73 7.90 10.43 -0.79
N PHE A 74 8.67 11.50 -0.79
CA PHE A 74 8.31 12.79 -1.39
C PHE A 74 9.54 13.66 -1.63
N ASP A 75 9.43 14.64 -2.51
CA ASP A 75 10.48 15.62 -2.84
C ASP A 75 10.18 16.93 -2.07
N TYR A 76 10.58 16.97 -0.77
CA TYR A 76 10.15 18.06 0.12
C TYR A 76 10.79 19.42 -0.21
N ASP A 77 11.93 19.44 -0.91
CA ASP A 77 12.65 20.68 -1.25
C ASP A 77 12.66 20.98 -2.75
N ASN A 78 11.91 20.22 -3.54
CA ASN A 78 11.75 20.37 -5.00
C ASN A 78 13.07 20.25 -5.78
N ASP A 79 14.01 19.44 -5.32
CA ASP A 79 15.28 19.22 -6.01
C ASP A 79 15.25 18.06 -7.04
N GLY A 80 14.13 17.38 -7.15
CA GLY A 80 13.87 16.30 -8.11
C GLY A 80 14.29 14.91 -7.61
N ARG A 81 14.66 14.79 -6.34
CA ARG A 81 15.02 13.54 -5.67
C ARG A 81 14.00 13.22 -4.57
N LEU A 82 13.72 11.95 -4.38
CA LEU A 82 12.80 11.54 -3.31
C LEU A 82 13.53 11.48 -1.97
N ASP A 83 12.95 12.12 -0.99
CA ASP A 83 13.32 12.06 0.41
C ASP A 83 12.48 11.03 1.16
N ILE A 84 12.91 10.63 2.35
CA ILE A 84 12.22 9.61 3.13
C ILE A 84 11.88 10.13 4.52
N PHE A 85 10.58 10.15 4.85
CA PHE A 85 10.13 10.41 6.21
C PHE A 85 9.65 9.13 6.87
N PHE A 86 10.07 8.91 8.12
CA PHE A 86 9.63 7.81 8.98
C PHE A 86 8.93 8.35 10.23
N ALA A 87 7.71 7.91 10.48
CA ALA A 87 7.06 8.11 11.77
C ALA A 87 7.66 7.16 12.82
N ASN A 88 7.58 7.49 14.10
CA ASN A 88 8.15 6.67 15.17
C ASN A 88 7.27 6.68 16.42
N GLY A 89 7.35 5.62 17.22
CA GLY A 89 6.67 5.51 18.50
C GLY A 89 7.18 6.49 19.57
N ALA A 90 6.73 6.29 20.77
CA ALA A 90 7.16 7.00 21.96
C ALA A 90 7.35 6.00 23.14
N PRO A 91 8.08 6.35 24.20
CA PRO A 91 8.29 5.46 25.33
C PRO A 91 6.98 5.13 26.05
N LEU A 92 6.81 3.87 26.40
CA LEU A 92 5.77 3.39 27.29
C LEU A 92 6.37 2.94 28.61
N THR A 93 5.67 3.15 29.71
CA THR A 93 6.04 2.59 31.02
C THR A 93 5.40 1.21 31.21
N ASP A 94 5.92 0.40 32.12
CA ASP A 94 5.39 -0.95 32.40
C ASP A 94 4.96 -1.08 33.87
N PRO A 95 3.67 -0.89 34.20
CA PRO A 95 2.54 -0.53 33.30
C PRO A 95 2.52 0.95 32.91
N THR A 96 1.88 1.24 31.76
CA THR A 96 1.50 2.62 31.40
C THR A 96 0.16 2.95 32.05
N PRO A 97 0.03 4.11 32.74
CA PRO A 97 -1.24 4.53 33.33
C PRO A 97 -2.31 4.79 32.29
N LYS A 98 -3.57 4.47 32.62
CA LYS A 98 -4.72 4.82 31.82
C LYS A 98 -4.83 6.34 31.60
N GLY A 99 -5.26 6.76 30.40
CA GLY A 99 -5.35 8.17 30.01
C GLY A 99 -4.00 8.81 29.64
N THR A 100 -2.91 8.03 29.59
CA THR A 100 -1.61 8.53 29.17
C THR A 100 -1.60 8.82 27.66
N ILE A 101 -1.17 10.01 27.27
CA ILE A 101 -0.73 10.33 25.90
C ILE A 101 0.80 10.24 25.89
N PRO A 102 1.39 9.18 25.32
CA PRO A 102 2.85 9.01 25.32
C PRO A 102 3.55 10.18 24.64
N GLN A 103 4.68 10.60 25.19
CA GLN A 103 5.48 11.73 24.66
C GLN A 103 6.90 11.26 24.37
N LYS A 104 7.46 11.69 23.24
CA LYS A 104 8.85 11.43 22.88
C LYS A 104 9.79 12.12 23.88
N ASN A 105 10.71 11.36 24.47
CA ASN A 105 11.62 11.87 25.51
C ASN A 105 13.11 11.74 25.13
N GLY A 106 13.41 11.44 23.88
CA GLY A 106 14.78 11.33 23.40
C GLY A 106 14.88 11.02 21.93
N PRO A 107 16.08 11.23 21.34
CA PRO A 107 16.29 11.13 19.88
C PRO A 107 15.96 9.75 19.27
N GLN A 108 16.00 8.67 20.05
CA GLN A 108 15.66 7.32 19.58
C GLN A 108 14.18 7.18 19.22
N TYR A 109 13.31 8.04 19.76
CA TYR A 109 11.87 8.05 19.48
C TYR A 109 11.47 9.07 18.43
N TRP A 110 12.38 9.94 17.98
CA TRP A 110 12.04 10.96 16.99
C TRP A 110 11.56 10.31 15.69
N ASN A 111 10.59 10.94 15.04
CA ASN A 111 10.38 10.74 13.62
C ASN A 111 11.69 11.09 12.90
N ARG A 112 11.86 10.67 11.66
CA ARG A 112 13.08 10.97 10.90
C ARG A 112 12.74 11.46 9.51
N LEU A 113 13.35 12.57 9.10
CA LEU A 113 13.44 13.01 7.72
C LEU A 113 14.87 12.79 7.22
N TYR A 114 14.98 12.00 6.16
CA TYR A 114 16.24 11.77 5.47
C TYR A 114 16.22 12.47 4.12
N HIS A 115 17.08 13.46 3.93
CA HIS A 115 17.27 14.19 2.68
C HIS A 115 18.22 13.42 1.75
N GLN A 116 17.82 13.24 0.48
CA GLN A 116 18.65 12.58 -0.53
C GLN A 116 19.64 13.55 -1.16
N LYS A 117 20.93 13.30 -0.96
CA LYS A 117 22.01 14.10 -1.58
C LYS A 117 22.22 13.74 -3.05
N SER A 118 22.90 14.62 -3.78
CA SER A 118 23.23 14.44 -5.20
C SER A 118 24.08 13.20 -5.52
N ASP A 119 24.71 12.59 -4.51
CA ASP A 119 25.46 11.33 -4.68
C ASP A 119 24.56 10.08 -4.45
N GLY A 120 23.28 10.28 -4.20
CA GLY A 120 22.27 9.25 -3.96
C GLY A 120 22.26 8.70 -2.53
N THR A 121 23.14 9.19 -1.63
CA THR A 121 23.09 8.85 -0.20
C THR A 121 22.17 9.80 0.56
N PHE A 122 21.76 9.42 1.77
CA PHE A 122 20.83 10.20 2.58
C PHE A 122 21.51 10.80 3.82
N GLU A 123 21.00 11.94 4.24
CA GLU A 123 21.40 12.63 5.47
C GLU A 123 20.18 12.83 6.36
N ASP A 124 20.32 12.54 7.67
CA ASP A 124 19.27 12.83 8.66
C ASP A 124 19.21 14.33 8.94
N VAL A 125 18.17 14.98 8.45
CA VAL A 125 17.93 16.42 8.61
C VAL A 125 16.81 16.74 9.59
N THR A 126 16.34 15.76 10.35
CA THR A 126 15.15 15.82 11.22
C THR A 126 15.13 17.02 12.15
N GLU A 127 16.26 17.28 12.85
CA GLU A 127 16.35 18.37 13.83
C GLU A 127 16.27 19.74 13.15
N HIS A 128 16.97 19.89 12.01
CA HIS A 128 16.93 21.11 11.21
C HIS A 128 15.53 21.36 10.65
N ALA A 129 14.90 20.31 10.12
CA ALA A 129 13.56 20.37 9.54
C ALA A 129 12.44 20.59 10.59
N GLY A 130 12.70 20.39 11.88
CA GLY A 130 11.70 20.54 12.93
C GLY A 130 10.71 19.38 13.04
N LEU A 131 11.04 18.21 12.47
CA LEU A 131 10.13 17.06 12.31
C LEU A 131 10.30 15.95 13.35
N ALA A 132 10.99 16.19 14.47
CA ALA A 132 11.18 15.18 15.53
C ALA A 132 9.85 14.61 16.06
N GLY A 133 8.78 15.38 16.06
CA GLY A 133 7.47 15.02 16.59
C GLY A 133 7.42 14.98 18.12
N THR A 134 6.24 14.85 18.68
CA THR A 134 6.04 14.88 20.14
C THR A 134 5.42 13.63 20.73
N GLY A 135 4.49 12.96 20.02
CA GLY A 135 3.68 11.84 20.50
C GLY A 135 4.05 10.49 19.91
N TYR A 136 3.23 9.48 20.19
CA TYR A 136 3.32 8.17 19.55
C TYR A 136 2.72 8.26 18.15
N SER A 137 3.59 8.42 17.15
CA SER A 137 3.20 8.57 15.74
C SER A 137 2.94 7.20 15.11
N THR A 138 1.98 7.15 14.19
CA THR A 138 1.54 5.97 13.46
C THR A 138 1.65 6.20 11.95
N GLY A 139 0.63 6.71 11.30
CA GLY A 139 0.59 6.93 9.85
C GLY A 139 1.08 8.29 9.40
N VAL A 140 1.27 8.41 8.08
CA VAL A 140 1.70 9.63 7.42
C VAL A 140 0.91 9.84 6.12
N ALA A 141 0.67 11.10 5.75
CA ALA A 141 0.13 11.49 4.46
C ALA A 141 0.84 12.77 3.96
N VAL A 142 1.24 12.76 2.68
CA VAL A 142 1.93 13.86 2.02
C VAL A 142 1.02 14.48 0.96
N GLY A 143 0.99 15.83 0.91
CA GLY A 143 0.26 16.60 -0.09
C GLY A 143 0.40 18.10 0.13
N ASP A 144 0.44 18.87 -0.93
CA ASP A 144 0.50 20.35 -0.94
C ASP A 144 -0.92 20.90 -0.70
N TYR A 145 -1.29 21.06 0.60
CA TYR A 145 -2.68 21.42 0.95
C TYR A 145 -3.01 22.90 0.70
N ASP A 146 -2.01 23.77 0.62
CA ASP A 146 -2.24 25.22 0.39
C ASP A 146 -1.82 25.69 -1.02
N ASN A 147 -1.40 24.75 -1.87
CA ASN A 147 -1.03 24.95 -3.27
C ASN A 147 0.17 25.90 -3.45
N ASP A 148 1.09 25.98 -2.49
CA ASP A 148 2.28 26.83 -2.56
C ASP A 148 3.43 26.20 -3.37
N GLY A 149 3.32 24.92 -3.69
CA GLY A 149 4.27 24.14 -4.50
C GLY A 149 5.26 23.33 -3.69
N PHE A 150 5.13 23.29 -2.37
CA PHE A 150 5.90 22.43 -1.48
C PHE A 150 4.97 21.43 -0.78
N GLU A 151 5.34 20.17 -0.79
CA GLU A 151 4.53 19.13 -0.15
C GLU A 151 4.58 19.23 1.36
N ASP A 152 3.40 19.23 1.98
CA ASP A 152 3.18 19.26 3.42
C ASP A 152 3.03 17.85 3.97
N LEU A 153 3.06 17.72 5.30
CA LEU A 153 3.05 16.44 5.96
C LEU A 153 2.00 16.38 7.07
N TYR A 154 1.07 15.43 6.99
CA TYR A 154 0.23 15.05 8.12
C TYR A 154 0.76 13.79 8.77
N VAL A 155 0.95 13.82 10.09
CA VAL A 155 1.42 12.67 10.90
C VAL A 155 0.31 12.26 11.86
N ALA A 156 -0.31 11.12 11.61
CA ALA A 156 -1.28 10.50 12.52
C ALA A 156 -0.60 9.95 13.78
N GLY A 157 -1.36 9.79 14.86
CA GLY A 157 -0.81 9.24 16.10
C GLY A 157 -1.86 8.87 17.13
N TYR A 158 -1.42 8.27 18.23
CA TYR A 158 -2.27 7.96 19.36
C TYR A 158 -2.49 9.21 20.23
N GLY A 159 -3.74 9.61 20.33
CA GLY A 159 -4.20 10.76 21.09
C GLY A 159 -4.12 12.11 20.37
N HIS A 160 -3.35 12.24 19.31
CA HIS A 160 -3.27 13.44 18.48
C HIS A 160 -2.66 13.14 17.11
N GLY A 161 -3.01 13.97 16.10
CA GLY A 161 -2.30 14.08 14.82
C GLY A 161 -1.62 15.42 14.72
N THR A 162 -0.66 15.56 13.82
CA THR A 162 0.06 16.82 13.59
C THR A 162 0.11 17.16 12.11
N LEU A 163 -0.34 18.35 11.75
CA LEU A 163 -0.18 18.93 10.42
C LEU A 163 1.07 19.84 10.42
N TYR A 164 2.03 19.50 9.59
CA TYR A 164 3.24 20.27 9.36
C TYR A 164 3.16 20.97 8.01
N HIS A 165 3.24 22.30 8.01
CA HIS A 165 3.39 23.12 6.82
C HIS A 165 4.87 23.19 6.43
N ASN A 166 5.17 22.94 5.17
CA ASN A 166 6.50 23.04 4.58
C ASN A 166 6.80 24.51 4.25
N ASN A 167 7.78 25.10 4.91
CA ASN A 167 8.11 26.54 4.75
C ASN A 167 8.87 26.84 3.43
N GLY A 168 9.19 25.84 2.60
CA GLY A 168 9.93 25.99 1.35
C GLY A 168 11.43 26.33 1.52
N ASP A 169 11.95 26.29 2.74
CA ASP A 169 13.35 26.57 3.08
C ASP A 169 14.07 25.38 3.75
N GLY A 170 13.49 24.19 3.65
CA GLY A 170 13.99 22.97 4.27
C GLY A 170 13.50 22.75 5.70
N THR A 171 12.60 23.60 6.20
CA THR A 171 12.01 23.48 7.53
C THR A 171 10.49 23.35 7.48
N PHE A 172 9.91 22.82 8.55
CA PHE A 172 8.47 22.63 8.71
C PHE A 172 7.95 23.31 9.97
N THR A 173 6.71 23.79 9.93
CA THR A 173 6.03 24.40 11.06
C THR A 173 4.80 23.58 11.45
N ASP A 174 4.66 23.21 12.73
CA ASP A 174 3.42 22.63 13.26
C ASP A 174 2.30 23.68 13.24
N VAL A 175 1.33 23.47 12.35
CA VAL A 175 0.18 24.36 12.17
C VAL A 175 -1.14 23.72 12.63
N THR A 176 -1.10 22.56 13.28
CA THR A 176 -2.27 21.77 13.67
C THR A 176 -3.38 22.59 14.33
N ALA A 177 -3.03 23.30 15.40
CA ALA A 177 -3.99 24.12 16.14
C ALA A 177 -4.45 25.35 15.35
N SER A 178 -3.53 25.99 14.63
CA SER A 178 -3.83 27.18 13.83
C SER A 178 -4.64 26.85 12.59
N ALA A 179 -4.43 25.69 11.99
CA ALA A 179 -5.19 25.20 10.85
C ALA A 179 -6.57 24.63 11.22
N GLY A 180 -6.78 24.24 12.48
CA GLY A 180 -8.04 23.64 12.93
C GLY A 180 -8.08 22.12 12.73
N VAL A 181 -6.96 21.48 12.37
CA VAL A 181 -6.86 20.01 12.15
C VAL A 181 -6.58 19.31 13.48
N VAL A 182 -7.51 19.47 14.44
CA VAL A 182 -7.36 18.87 15.78
C VAL A 182 -8.15 17.57 15.83
N GLY A 183 -7.43 16.45 15.82
CA GLY A 183 -8.01 15.11 15.98
C GLY A 183 -7.71 14.53 17.36
N SER A 184 -8.48 13.52 17.74
CA SER A 184 -8.29 12.73 18.97
C SER A 184 -8.58 11.26 18.72
N GLY A 185 -8.30 10.41 19.72
CA GLY A 185 -8.45 8.97 19.59
C GLY A 185 -7.20 8.31 19.01
N TRP A 186 -7.36 7.12 18.50
CA TRP A 186 -6.24 6.38 17.89
C TRP A 186 -6.30 6.51 16.38
N MET A 187 -5.62 7.49 15.84
CA MET A 187 -5.48 7.70 14.39
C MET A 187 -4.42 6.75 13.83
N THR A 188 -4.67 6.20 12.65
CA THR A 188 -3.83 5.17 12.00
C THR A 188 -3.28 5.65 10.66
N SER A 189 -4.11 5.76 9.65
CA SER A 189 -3.75 6.24 8.31
C SER A 189 -4.42 7.56 8.00
N ALA A 190 -3.92 8.26 6.99
CA ALA A 190 -4.56 9.47 6.48
C ALA A 190 -4.43 9.54 4.95
N ALA A 191 -5.31 10.32 4.31
CA ALA A 191 -5.33 10.54 2.88
C ALA A 191 -5.63 12.00 2.56
N TRP A 192 -4.88 12.57 1.64
CA TRP A 192 -5.24 13.83 1.00
C TRP A 192 -6.12 13.56 -0.22
N VAL A 193 -7.17 14.33 -0.38
CA VAL A 193 -8.15 14.20 -1.47
C VAL A 193 -8.82 15.55 -1.72
N ASP A 194 -9.09 15.88 -2.97
CA ASP A 194 -9.96 16.98 -3.36
C ASP A 194 -11.35 16.36 -3.62
N TYR A 195 -12.17 16.21 -2.52
CA TYR A 195 -13.41 15.44 -2.62
C TYR A 195 -14.56 16.23 -3.27
N ASP A 196 -14.49 17.56 -3.29
CA ASP A 196 -15.54 18.42 -3.87
C ASP A 196 -15.09 19.13 -5.16
N ASN A 197 -13.90 18.81 -5.67
CA ASN A 197 -13.31 19.34 -6.90
C ASN A 197 -13.13 20.86 -6.89
N ASP A 198 -12.85 21.44 -5.72
CA ASP A 198 -12.64 22.89 -5.57
C ASP A 198 -11.17 23.32 -5.79
N GLY A 199 -10.28 22.36 -6.03
CA GLY A 199 -8.85 22.56 -6.30
C GLY A 199 -7.99 22.66 -5.05
N ARG A 200 -8.51 22.31 -3.88
CA ARG A 200 -7.78 22.22 -2.62
C ARG A 200 -7.82 20.80 -2.08
N LEU A 201 -6.75 20.38 -1.43
CA LEU A 201 -6.71 19.07 -0.79
C LEU A 201 -7.37 19.13 0.58
N ASP A 202 -8.35 18.25 0.78
CA ASP A 202 -9.00 17.94 2.05
C ASP A 202 -8.29 16.76 2.71
N LEU A 203 -8.53 16.53 4.00
CA LEU A 203 -7.84 15.51 4.76
C LEU A 203 -8.81 14.50 5.36
N ILE A 204 -8.65 13.22 5.00
CA ILE A 204 -9.33 12.09 5.65
C ILE A 204 -8.36 11.43 6.63
N VAL A 205 -8.81 11.15 7.86
CA VAL A 205 -8.00 10.48 8.88
C VAL A 205 -8.74 9.26 9.41
N ALA A 206 -8.17 8.07 9.22
CA ALA A 206 -8.69 6.84 9.79
C ALA A 206 -8.46 6.81 11.30
N ARG A 207 -9.47 6.32 12.04
CA ARG A 207 -9.33 5.98 13.45
C ARG A 207 -9.65 4.50 13.66
N TYR A 208 -8.89 3.89 14.60
CA TYR A 208 -8.99 2.47 14.81
C TYR A 208 -10.15 2.13 15.76
N MET A 209 -10.01 2.44 17.04
CA MET A 209 -10.98 2.06 18.05
C MET A 209 -10.82 2.87 19.34
N GLN A 210 -11.87 2.87 20.18
CA GLN A 210 -11.81 3.43 21.52
C GLN A 210 -10.95 2.54 22.42
N TRP A 211 -9.69 2.88 22.55
CA TRP A 211 -8.70 2.10 23.27
C TRP A 211 -7.92 2.98 24.26
N ASP A 212 -7.49 2.38 25.35
CA ASP A 212 -6.66 3.02 26.36
C ASP A 212 -5.76 1.94 27.04
N PHE A 213 -4.81 2.35 27.86
CA PHE A 213 -3.89 1.49 28.60
C PHE A 213 -4.57 0.71 29.74
N ASP A 214 -5.73 0.11 29.49
CA ASP A 214 -6.40 -0.77 30.42
C ASP A 214 -5.64 -2.09 30.59
N ASP A 215 -5.45 -2.56 31.85
CA ASP A 215 -4.77 -3.82 32.15
C ASP A 215 -5.68 -5.03 31.91
N ILE A 216 -6.16 -5.20 30.67
CA ILE A 216 -6.91 -6.37 30.24
C ILE A 216 -5.93 -7.52 30.02
N TYR A 217 -6.18 -8.67 30.63
CA TYR A 217 -5.35 -9.86 30.42
C TYR A 217 -5.94 -10.72 29.31
N CYS A 218 -5.22 -10.82 28.20
CA CYS A 218 -5.50 -11.73 27.10
C CYS A 218 -4.42 -12.81 26.98
N GLY A 219 -4.76 -13.99 26.46
CA GLY A 219 -3.87 -15.15 26.38
C GLY A 219 -4.12 -16.21 27.45
N HIS A 220 -3.16 -17.11 27.67
CA HIS A 220 -3.30 -18.29 28.55
C HIS A 220 -2.77 -18.00 29.96
N ARG A 221 -3.63 -17.52 30.85
CA ARG A 221 -3.27 -17.10 32.20
C ARG A 221 -2.62 -18.23 33.04
N GLU A 222 -3.12 -19.46 32.89
CA GLU A 222 -2.60 -20.63 33.65
C GLU A 222 -1.16 -21.00 33.25
N GLN A 223 -0.77 -20.65 32.02
CA GLN A 223 0.58 -20.88 31.49
C GLN A 223 1.49 -19.65 31.64
N GLY A 224 0.98 -18.56 32.20
CA GLY A 224 1.71 -17.30 32.30
C GLY A 224 1.96 -16.62 30.93
N LEU A 225 1.28 -17.06 29.90
CA LEU A 225 1.43 -16.52 28.52
C LEU A 225 0.41 -15.42 28.30
N ARG A 226 0.89 -14.18 28.31
CA ARG A 226 0.10 -13.02 27.95
C ARG A 226 0.23 -12.72 26.44
N SER A 227 -0.89 -12.42 25.80
CA SER A 227 -0.98 -12.06 24.39
C SER A 227 -1.59 -10.68 24.24
N TYR A 228 -1.45 -10.08 23.05
CA TYR A 228 -2.21 -8.91 22.68
C TYR A 228 -3.71 -9.25 22.61
N CYS A 229 -4.56 -8.28 22.96
CA CYS A 229 -6.00 -8.48 22.97
C CYS A 229 -6.60 -8.38 21.57
N HIS A 230 -7.63 -9.17 21.30
CA HIS A 230 -8.36 -9.10 20.05
C HIS A 230 -9.16 -7.78 19.96
N PRO A 231 -9.22 -7.13 18.79
CA PRO A 231 -9.90 -5.84 18.60
C PRO A 231 -11.42 -5.86 18.89
N ASP A 232 -12.05 -7.03 18.92
CA ASP A 232 -13.49 -7.16 19.27
C ASP A 232 -13.82 -6.77 20.71
N LEU A 233 -12.82 -6.66 21.57
CA LEU A 233 -13.00 -6.17 22.94
C LEU A 233 -13.21 -4.66 23.00
N PHE A 234 -12.96 -3.94 21.92
CA PHE A 234 -12.97 -2.49 21.87
C PHE A 234 -14.02 -1.96 20.91
N LYS A 235 -14.58 -0.80 21.24
CA LYS A 235 -15.59 -0.17 20.39
C LYS A 235 -14.93 0.52 19.17
N PRO A 236 -15.59 0.46 18.00
CA PRO A 236 -15.12 1.16 16.83
C PRO A 236 -15.15 2.68 16.98
N GLU A 237 -14.38 3.40 16.15
CA GLU A 237 -14.43 4.86 15.97
C GLU A 237 -14.66 5.21 14.50
N SER A 238 -15.23 6.38 14.23
CA SER A 238 -15.43 6.87 12.87
C SER A 238 -14.18 7.58 12.34
N VAL A 239 -14.04 7.70 11.01
CA VAL A 239 -13.03 8.55 10.38
C VAL A 239 -13.26 10.02 10.71
N LEU A 240 -12.24 10.86 10.53
CA LEU A 240 -12.36 12.31 10.52
C LEU A 240 -12.20 12.80 9.07
N LEU A 241 -13.04 13.74 8.67
CA LEU A 241 -12.92 14.47 7.41
C LEU A 241 -12.79 15.96 7.73
N PHE A 242 -11.69 16.54 7.32
CA PHE A 242 -11.40 17.96 7.43
C PHE A 242 -11.46 18.59 6.03
N HIS A 243 -12.47 19.46 5.83
CA HIS A 243 -12.62 20.26 4.61
C HIS A 243 -11.65 21.43 4.64
N ASN A 244 -10.96 21.68 3.55
CA ASN A 244 -10.02 22.78 3.39
C ASN A 244 -10.75 24.08 3.01
N ASP A 245 -10.99 24.94 3.98
CA ASP A 245 -11.68 26.24 3.80
C ASP A 245 -10.81 27.28 3.04
N GLY A 246 -9.57 26.91 2.68
CA GLY A 246 -8.57 27.81 2.13
C GLY A 246 -7.87 28.65 3.21
N ASN A 247 -6.81 29.37 2.78
CA ASN A 247 -5.97 30.19 3.67
C ASN A 247 -5.39 29.42 4.86
N GLY A 248 -5.06 28.15 4.67
CA GLY A 248 -4.50 27.27 5.70
C GLY A 248 -5.46 26.95 6.85
N LYS A 249 -6.77 26.90 6.58
CA LYS A 249 -7.81 26.57 7.55
C LYS A 249 -8.62 25.38 7.11
N PHE A 250 -9.04 24.60 8.10
CA PHE A 250 -9.87 23.41 7.91
C PHE A 250 -11.07 23.41 8.88
N SER A 251 -12.17 22.87 8.41
CA SER A 251 -13.37 22.57 9.21
C SER A 251 -13.58 21.06 9.31
N GLU A 252 -13.78 20.53 10.50
CA GLU A 252 -14.15 19.12 10.69
C GLU A 252 -15.62 18.94 10.32
N ILE A 253 -15.91 18.11 9.31
CA ILE A 253 -17.23 17.95 8.71
C ILE A 253 -17.71 16.49 8.64
N SER A 254 -17.10 15.55 9.35
CA SER A 254 -17.38 14.11 9.24
C SER A 254 -18.86 13.77 9.35
N HIS A 255 -19.56 14.41 10.31
CA HIS A 255 -21.00 14.21 10.49
C HIS A 255 -21.83 14.80 9.35
N GLN A 256 -21.50 16.01 8.89
CA GLN A 256 -22.22 16.68 7.79
C GLN A 256 -22.00 15.95 6.46
N ALA A 257 -20.80 15.44 6.25
CA ALA A 257 -20.42 14.68 5.06
C ALA A 257 -20.94 13.22 5.09
N GLY A 258 -21.46 12.73 6.22
CA GLY A 258 -21.99 11.36 6.33
C GLY A 258 -20.93 10.27 6.43
N VAL A 259 -19.70 10.61 6.87
CA VAL A 259 -18.61 9.64 7.03
C VAL A 259 -18.38 9.22 8.49
N ASP A 260 -19.25 9.63 9.40
CA ASP A 260 -19.15 9.36 10.83
C ASP A 260 -19.61 7.95 11.25
N LYS A 261 -19.71 7.01 10.31
CA LYS A 261 -19.98 5.59 10.58
C LYS A 261 -18.82 4.98 11.38
N PRO A 262 -19.09 4.37 12.56
CA PRO A 262 -18.04 3.77 13.37
C PRO A 262 -17.40 2.57 12.68
N GLY A 263 -16.10 2.65 12.44
CA GLY A 263 -15.24 1.63 11.85
C GLY A 263 -14.09 1.22 12.76
N LYS A 264 -13.23 0.34 12.28
CA LYS A 264 -11.94 -0.01 12.89
C LYS A 264 -10.84 0.19 11.86
N GLY A 265 -10.73 1.43 11.37
CA GLY A 265 -9.91 1.77 10.22
C GLY A 265 -8.41 1.62 10.45
N LEU A 266 -7.73 0.92 9.56
CA LEU A 266 -6.28 0.75 9.54
C LEU A 266 -5.66 1.32 8.27
N GLY A 267 -6.12 0.95 7.09
CA GLY A 267 -5.68 1.47 5.80
C GLY A 267 -6.74 2.36 5.14
N ILE A 268 -6.30 3.33 4.35
CA ILE A 268 -7.14 4.15 3.47
C ILE A 268 -6.58 4.12 2.06
N ALA A 269 -7.47 3.97 1.07
CA ALA A 269 -7.16 4.20 -0.34
C ALA A 269 -8.26 5.04 -0.98
N ILE A 270 -7.88 5.87 -1.97
CA ILE A 270 -8.78 6.76 -2.69
C ILE A 270 -8.81 6.42 -4.17
N ALA A 271 -9.98 6.49 -4.80
CA ALA A 271 -10.17 6.33 -6.25
C ALA A 271 -11.52 6.91 -6.66
N ASP A 272 -11.68 7.33 -7.90
CA ASP A 272 -12.98 7.52 -8.56
C ASP A 272 -13.36 6.15 -9.18
N TYR A 273 -13.94 5.24 -8.33
CA TYR A 273 -14.08 3.83 -8.71
C TYR A 273 -15.23 3.58 -9.69
N ASP A 274 -16.18 4.51 -9.81
CA ASP A 274 -17.34 4.41 -10.72
C ASP A 274 -17.30 5.43 -11.87
N HIS A 275 -16.21 6.20 -11.98
CA HIS A 275 -15.93 7.18 -13.03
C HIS A 275 -16.94 8.33 -13.12
N ASP A 276 -17.56 8.67 -12.00
CA ASP A 276 -18.50 9.81 -11.94
C ASP A 276 -17.79 11.18 -11.87
N GLY A 277 -16.49 11.17 -11.52
CA GLY A 277 -15.62 12.36 -11.49
C GLY A 277 -15.40 12.93 -10.13
N TYR A 278 -15.86 12.25 -9.09
CA TYR A 278 -15.59 12.58 -7.71
C TYR A 278 -14.79 11.46 -7.05
N MET A 279 -13.85 11.83 -6.20
CA MET A 279 -13.03 10.84 -5.51
C MET A 279 -13.80 10.20 -4.37
N ASP A 280 -13.81 8.88 -4.38
CA ASP A 280 -14.31 8.03 -3.30
C ASP A 280 -13.17 7.58 -2.41
N PHE A 281 -13.47 6.96 -1.28
CA PHE A 281 -12.45 6.32 -0.47
C PHE A 281 -12.92 5.01 0.15
N MET A 282 -11.97 4.11 0.32
CA MET A 282 -12.18 2.85 1.04
C MET A 282 -11.37 2.83 2.33
N LEU A 283 -12.00 2.31 3.39
CA LEU A 283 -11.41 2.10 4.69
C LEU A 283 -11.27 0.61 4.94
N ALA A 284 -10.03 0.12 5.03
CA ALA A 284 -9.74 -1.23 5.48
C ALA A 284 -9.99 -1.33 6.98
N ASN A 285 -10.93 -2.18 7.37
CA ASN A 285 -11.39 -2.34 8.73
C ASN A 285 -10.90 -3.66 9.34
N ASP A 286 -10.52 -3.63 10.61
CA ASP A 286 -10.12 -4.82 11.34
C ASP A 286 -11.33 -5.53 11.97
N SER A 287 -11.61 -6.75 11.52
CA SER A 287 -12.63 -7.67 12.08
C SER A 287 -14.09 -7.21 11.97
N ILE A 288 -14.37 -6.20 11.16
CA ILE A 288 -15.72 -5.75 10.79
C ILE A 288 -15.79 -5.55 9.28
N PRO A 289 -16.99 -5.41 8.66
CA PRO A 289 -17.09 -5.17 7.22
C PRO A 289 -16.26 -3.98 6.76
N GLU A 290 -15.64 -4.08 5.58
CA GLU A 290 -14.93 -2.99 4.94
C GLU A 290 -15.91 -1.88 4.54
N PHE A 291 -15.47 -0.62 4.55
CA PHE A 291 -16.31 0.49 4.15
C PHE A 291 -15.82 1.10 2.84
N ILE A 292 -16.73 1.26 1.89
CA ILE A 292 -16.56 2.14 0.73
C ILE A 292 -17.47 3.33 0.92
N PHE A 293 -16.90 4.52 0.97
CA PHE A 293 -17.61 5.78 1.01
C PHE A 293 -17.68 6.36 -0.41
N HIS A 294 -18.84 6.15 -1.06
CA HIS A 294 -19.14 6.71 -2.37
C HIS A 294 -19.46 8.19 -2.26
N ASN A 295 -18.76 9.02 -3.02
CA ASN A 295 -18.95 10.46 -3.06
C ASN A 295 -20.13 10.83 -3.97
N ARG A 296 -21.14 11.48 -3.43
CA ARG A 296 -22.35 11.86 -4.19
C ARG A 296 -22.20 13.14 -5.04
N GLY A 297 -21.02 13.74 -5.08
CA GLY A 297 -20.75 14.98 -5.82
C GLY A 297 -21.48 16.22 -5.28
N ASN A 298 -21.99 16.16 -4.06
CA ASN A 298 -22.73 17.23 -3.41
C ASN A 298 -22.20 17.58 -2.01
N GLY A 299 -20.96 17.18 -1.71
CA GLY A 299 -20.32 17.36 -0.41
C GLY A 299 -20.67 16.31 0.62
N THR A 300 -21.37 15.21 0.22
CA THR A 300 -21.71 14.11 1.12
C THR A 300 -21.33 12.75 0.53
N PHE A 301 -21.10 11.79 1.41
CA PHE A 301 -20.79 10.41 1.07
C PHE A 301 -21.91 9.45 1.47
N GLU A 302 -21.96 8.30 0.81
CA GLU A 302 -22.78 7.16 1.18
C GLU A 302 -21.89 5.93 1.40
N GLU A 303 -22.04 5.26 2.53
CA GLU A 303 -21.32 4.01 2.75
C GLU A 303 -21.99 2.87 1.97
N VAL A 304 -21.28 2.31 1.00
CA VAL A 304 -21.77 1.33 0.02
C VAL A 304 -21.00 0.01 0.03
N GLY A 305 -20.14 -0.26 1.02
CA GLY A 305 -19.30 -1.45 1.04
C GLY A 305 -20.09 -2.76 0.92
N LEU A 306 -21.15 -2.95 1.69
CA LEU A 306 -22.01 -4.14 1.59
C LEU A 306 -22.76 -4.23 0.25
N PRO A 307 -23.48 -3.21 -0.21
CA PRO A 307 -24.18 -3.28 -1.50
C PRO A 307 -23.25 -3.38 -2.71
N SER A 308 -22.04 -2.84 -2.64
CA SER A 308 -21.05 -2.97 -3.71
C SER A 308 -20.40 -4.36 -3.80
N GLY A 309 -20.53 -5.19 -2.76
CA GLY A 309 -19.90 -6.52 -2.73
C GLY A 309 -18.47 -6.56 -2.22
N ALA A 310 -17.85 -5.41 -1.85
CA ALA A 310 -16.45 -5.34 -1.43
C ALA A 310 -16.25 -5.28 0.11
N ALA A 311 -17.30 -5.49 0.90
CA ALA A 311 -17.22 -5.43 2.36
C ALA A 311 -16.78 -6.73 3.05
N LEU A 312 -16.92 -7.88 2.39
CA LEU A 312 -16.76 -9.21 2.96
C LEU A 312 -16.03 -10.13 1.98
N ASP A 313 -15.47 -11.23 2.49
CA ASP A 313 -14.90 -12.28 1.65
C ASP A 313 -15.96 -13.04 0.83
N GLY A 314 -15.53 -13.94 -0.06
CA GLY A 314 -16.44 -14.75 -0.88
C GLY A 314 -17.35 -15.70 -0.09
N ASN A 315 -17.18 -15.86 1.22
CA ASN A 315 -18.02 -16.65 2.12
C ASN A 315 -18.96 -15.76 2.97
N GLY A 316 -18.85 -14.45 2.85
CA GLY A 316 -19.60 -13.48 3.65
C GLY A 316 -19.04 -13.28 5.06
N THR A 317 -17.72 -13.49 5.26
CA THR A 317 -17.02 -13.23 6.52
C THR A 317 -16.20 -11.95 6.44
N THR A 318 -15.98 -11.32 7.59
CA THR A 318 -15.11 -10.14 7.72
C THR A 318 -13.66 -10.58 7.72
N PHE A 319 -12.77 -9.67 7.35
CA PHE A 319 -11.32 -9.86 7.46
C PHE A 319 -10.73 -9.01 8.60
N ALA A 320 -9.45 -9.22 8.88
CA ALA A 320 -8.64 -8.27 9.63
C ALA A 320 -7.94 -7.34 8.63
N GLY A 321 -8.72 -6.48 7.95
CA GLY A 321 -8.21 -5.59 6.90
C GLY A 321 -7.17 -4.61 7.42
N MET A 322 -5.95 -4.62 6.83
CA MET A 322 -4.84 -3.78 7.25
C MET A 322 -4.38 -2.82 6.15
N GLY A 323 -3.57 -3.28 5.22
CA GLY A 323 -3.15 -2.50 4.06
C GLY A 323 -4.16 -2.62 2.91
N ILE A 324 -4.27 -1.56 2.13
CA ILE A 324 -5.20 -1.47 1.00
C ILE A 324 -4.57 -0.69 -0.15
N ASP A 325 -4.89 -1.09 -1.37
CA ASP A 325 -4.57 -0.32 -2.56
C ASP A 325 -5.69 -0.37 -3.59
N PHE A 326 -5.89 0.74 -4.31
CA PHE A 326 -6.81 0.89 -5.43
C PHE A 326 -6.02 1.11 -6.71
N GLU A 327 -6.00 0.13 -7.63
CA GLU A 327 -5.33 0.24 -8.92
C GLU A 327 -5.95 -0.70 -9.96
N ASP A 328 -5.89 -0.33 -11.21
CA ASP A 328 -6.27 -1.17 -12.34
C ASP A 328 -5.17 -2.22 -12.60
N TYR A 329 -5.30 -3.43 -11.99
CA TYR A 329 -4.30 -4.50 -12.16
C TYR A 329 -4.47 -5.30 -13.46
N ASN A 330 -5.65 -5.21 -14.08
CA ASN A 330 -6.00 -6.01 -15.25
C ASN A 330 -6.06 -5.19 -16.56
N ASN A 331 -5.70 -3.90 -16.50
CA ASN A 331 -5.67 -2.96 -17.62
C ASN A 331 -7.02 -2.80 -18.34
N ASP A 332 -8.13 -2.90 -17.61
CA ASP A 332 -9.47 -2.76 -18.16
C ASP A 332 -10.07 -1.35 -18.01
N GLY A 333 -9.33 -0.47 -17.37
CA GLY A 333 -9.63 0.95 -17.20
C GLY A 333 -10.40 1.28 -15.91
N TRP A 334 -10.63 0.30 -15.03
CA TRP A 334 -11.38 0.50 -13.79
C TRP A 334 -10.53 0.08 -12.58
N PRO A 335 -10.47 0.88 -11.54
CA PRO A 335 -9.65 0.55 -10.37
C PRO A 335 -10.24 -0.63 -9.60
N ASP A 336 -9.37 -1.60 -9.32
CA ASP A 336 -9.62 -2.80 -8.53
C ASP A 336 -9.07 -2.62 -7.11
N ILE A 337 -9.42 -3.51 -6.18
CA ILE A 337 -9.04 -3.38 -4.78
C ILE A 337 -8.24 -4.60 -4.32
N VAL A 338 -7.12 -4.36 -3.65
CA VAL A 338 -6.42 -5.38 -2.85
C VAL A 338 -6.41 -4.98 -1.39
N ILE A 339 -6.68 -5.95 -0.48
CA ILE A 339 -6.60 -5.77 0.98
C ILE A 339 -5.80 -6.91 1.58
N THR A 340 -4.84 -6.58 2.45
CA THR A 340 -4.10 -7.59 3.21
C THR A 340 -4.85 -8.02 4.45
N ASP A 341 -4.57 -9.25 4.90
CA ASP A 341 -5.27 -9.91 5.99
C ASP A 341 -4.32 -10.77 6.83
N LEU A 342 -4.79 -11.35 7.91
CA LEU A 342 -4.03 -12.27 8.75
C LEU A 342 -3.97 -13.69 8.16
N ALA A 343 -2.98 -14.45 8.57
CA ALA A 343 -2.86 -15.87 8.27
C ALA A 343 -4.14 -16.65 8.67
N ASN A 344 -4.45 -17.72 7.91
CA ASN A 344 -5.70 -18.48 7.94
C ASN A 344 -6.94 -17.74 7.41
N GLN A 345 -6.83 -16.46 7.13
CA GLN A 345 -7.73 -15.68 6.26
C GLN A 345 -7.07 -15.63 4.85
N ARG A 346 -7.44 -14.75 3.98
CA ARG A 346 -6.81 -14.61 2.65
C ARG A 346 -6.81 -13.15 2.27
N TYR A 347 -5.74 -12.67 1.69
CA TYR A 347 -5.76 -11.32 1.12
C TYR A 347 -6.89 -11.21 0.11
N ALA A 348 -7.68 -10.18 0.23
CA ALA A 348 -8.81 -9.96 -0.66
C ALA A 348 -8.35 -9.26 -1.94
N LEU A 349 -8.85 -9.73 -3.08
CA LEU A 349 -8.75 -9.05 -4.36
C LEU A 349 -10.15 -8.96 -4.94
N PHE A 350 -10.57 -7.73 -5.21
CA PHE A 350 -11.88 -7.44 -5.78
C PHE A 350 -11.70 -6.80 -7.15
N ASN A 351 -12.33 -7.41 -8.15
CA ASN A 351 -12.38 -6.88 -9.52
C ASN A 351 -13.60 -5.97 -9.69
N ASN A 352 -13.39 -4.78 -10.22
CA ASN A 352 -14.45 -3.82 -10.51
C ASN A 352 -15.33 -4.29 -11.67
N LEU A 353 -16.65 -4.38 -11.47
CA LEU A 353 -17.61 -4.84 -12.49
C LEU A 353 -18.15 -3.72 -13.36
N LYS A 354 -17.67 -2.46 -13.19
CA LYS A 354 -18.02 -1.29 -14.03
C LYS A 354 -19.47 -0.80 -13.86
N ASP A 355 -20.13 -1.22 -12.81
CA ASP A 355 -21.51 -0.86 -12.47
C ASP A 355 -21.67 -0.41 -11.01
N GLY A 356 -20.55 -0.05 -10.37
CA GLY A 356 -20.48 0.33 -8.95
C GLY A 356 -20.38 -0.86 -8.00
N SER A 357 -20.21 -2.08 -8.54
CA SER A 357 -20.03 -3.30 -7.76
C SER A 357 -18.71 -4.00 -8.04
N PHE A 358 -18.33 -4.93 -7.16
CA PHE A 358 -17.08 -5.67 -7.22
C PHE A 358 -17.30 -7.18 -7.10
N ASP A 359 -16.44 -7.97 -7.76
CA ASP A 359 -16.39 -9.42 -7.66
C ASP A 359 -15.16 -9.87 -6.87
N TYR A 360 -15.34 -10.75 -5.89
CA TYR A 360 -14.25 -11.32 -5.09
C TYR A 360 -13.49 -12.39 -5.87
N VAL A 361 -12.35 -12.02 -6.46
CA VAL A 361 -11.56 -12.86 -7.38
C VAL A 361 -10.31 -13.49 -6.76
N THR A 362 -10.13 -13.38 -5.45
CA THR A 362 -8.97 -13.88 -4.69
C THR A 362 -8.56 -15.30 -5.02
N SER A 363 -9.54 -16.22 -5.10
CA SER A 363 -9.24 -17.63 -5.41
C SER A 363 -9.01 -17.86 -6.91
N ALA A 364 -9.71 -17.13 -7.77
CA ALA A 364 -9.58 -17.26 -9.23
C ALA A 364 -8.20 -16.79 -9.73
N THR A 365 -7.63 -15.78 -9.09
CA THR A 365 -6.32 -15.21 -9.43
C THR A 365 -5.14 -15.93 -8.76
N GLY A 366 -5.39 -16.93 -7.92
CA GLY A 366 -4.34 -17.65 -7.19
C GLY A 366 -3.87 -16.97 -5.91
N LEU A 367 -4.21 -15.69 -5.68
CA LEU A 367 -3.79 -14.92 -4.51
C LEU A 367 -4.19 -15.61 -3.20
N GLY A 368 -5.40 -16.19 -3.14
CA GLY A 368 -5.89 -16.85 -1.93
C GLY A 368 -5.14 -18.13 -1.56
N GLN A 369 -4.51 -18.83 -2.51
CA GLN A 369 -3.65 -19.97 -2.22
C GLN A 369 -2.29 -19.51 -1.69
N ILE A 370 -1.75 -18.44 -2.25
CA ILE A 370 -0.45 -17.89 -1.86
C ILE A 370 -0.54 -17.30 -0.45
N SER A 371 -1.57 -16.50 -0.18
CA SER A 371 -1.68 -15.71 1.05
C SER A 371 -2.17 -16.46 2.29
N LEU A 372 -2.66 -17.70 2.16
CA LEU A 372 -3.37 -18.42 3.24
C LEU A 372 -2.60 -18.52 4.56
N LEU A 373 -1.29 -18.68 4.52
CA LEU A 373 -0.43 -18.82 5.72
C LEU A 373 0.38 -17.56 6.02
N HIS A 374 0.05 -16.45 5.39
CA HIS A 374 0.76 -15.19 5.52
C HIS A 374 -0.10 -14.11 6.18
N SER A 375 0.55 -13.24 6.95
CA SER A 375 -0.08 -12.07 7.56
C SER A 375 0.48 -10.82 6.91
N GLY A 376 -0.32 -10.15 6.07
CA GLY A 376 0.08 -8.96 5.32
C GLY A 376 -0.28 -7.67 6.06
N TRP A 377 0.57 -6.65 5.90
CA TRP A 377 0.33 -5.29 6.36
C TRP A 377 0.35 -4.34 5.16
N GLY A 378 1.46 -3.65 4.92
CA GLY A 378 1.58 -2.80 3.74
C GLY A 378 1.51 -3.59 2.44
N VAL A 379 0.79 -3.06 1.45
CA VAL A 379 0.63 -3.65 0.11
C VAL A 379 0.63 -2.55 -0.94
N ARG A 380 1.25 -2.82 -2.08
CA ARG A 380 1.20 -1.93 -3.25
C ARG A 380 1.09 -2.73 -4.54
N PHE A 381 0.24 -2.26 -5.42
CA PHE A 381 0.35 -2.56 -6.83
C PHE A 381 1.54 -1.77 -7.42
N MET A 382 2.45 -2.45 -8.09
CA MET A 382 3.60 -1.86 -8.76
C MET A 382 4.07 -2.74 -9.91
N ASP A 383 4.46 -2.15 -11.01
CA ASP A 383 5.08 -2.87 -12.13
C ASP A 383 6.59 -2.92 -11.90
N TYR A 384 7.10 -4.02 -11.28
CA TYR A 384 8.50 -4.10 -10.87
C TYR A 384 9.46 -4.41 -12.02
N ASP A 385 8.99 -5.00 -13.12
CA ASP A 385 9.82 -5.38 -14.25
C ASP A 385 9.52 -4.58 -15.54
N ASN A 386 8.62 -3.60 -15.43
CA ASN A 386 8.19 -2.70 -16.49
C ASN A 386 7.51 -3.42 -17.66
N ASP A 387 6.84 -4.53 -17.42
CA ASP A 387 6.16 -5.31 -18.48
C ASP A 387 4.80 -4.74 -18.88
N GLY A 388 4.27 -3.78 -18.11
CA GLY A 388 2.99 -3.11 -18.33
C GLY A 388 1.84 -3.70 -17.53
N TRP A 389 2.09 -4.60 -16.60
CA TRP A 389 1.11 -5.18 -15.69
C TRP A 389 1.50 -4.92 -14.24
N LYS A 390 0.54 -4.50 -13.43
CA LYS A 390 0.80 -4.19 -12.03
C LYS A 390 0.89 -5.47 -11.20
N ASP A 391 2.05 -5.70 -10.63
CA ASP A 391 2.39 -6.77 -9.71
C ASP A 391 2.00 -6.39 -8.27
N LEU A 392 2.21 -7.28 -7.30
CA LEU A 392 1.98 -7.00 -5.89
C LEU A 392 3.26 -7.15 -5.07
N PHE A 393 3.59 -6.13 -4.30
CA PHE A 393 4.58 -6.21 -3.22
C PHE A 393 3.88 -6.11 -1.87
N ILE A 394 4.16 -7.04 -0.93
CA ILE A 394 3.51 -7.11 0.37
C ILE A 394 4.53 -7.20 1.50
N ALA A 395 4.42 -6.29 2.46
CA ALA A 395 5.14 -6.34 3.73
C ALA A 395 4.39 -7.25 4.70
N GLN A 396 5.09 -8.20 5.33
CA GLN A 396 4.47 -9.28 6.08
C GLN A 396 5.00 -9.44 7.49
N SER A 397 4.12 -9.73 8.42
CA SER A 397 4.39 -10.36 9.72
C SER A 397 3.09 -10.58 10.49
N HIS A 398 3.05 -11.52 11.42
CA HIS A 398 1.88 -11.68 12.27
C HIS A 398 1.79 -10.57 13.34
N VAL A 399 0.56 -10.27 13.83
CA VAL A 399 0.35 -9.32 14.93
C VAL A 399 0.84 -9.86 16.27
N MET A 400 0.66 -11.17 16.50
CA MET A 400 1.01 -11.85 17.76
C MET A 400 2.46 -12.33 17.74
N ASP A 401 3.31 -11.77 18.59
CA ASP A 401 4.72 -12.15 18.71
C ASP A 401 4.94 -13.57 19.32
N THR A 402 3.87 -14.18 19.84
CA THR A 402 3.85 -15.52 20.41
C THR A 402 3.02 -16.52 19.59
N ILE A 403 2.69 -16.21 18.36
CA ILE A 403 1.76 -17.01 17.54
C ILE A 403 2.18 -18.48 17.42
N GLN A 404 3.48 -18.77 17.32
CA GLN A 404 4.01 -20.13 17.18
C GLN A 404 3.67 -21.05 18.37
N VAL A 405 3.30 -20.48 19.53
CA VAL A 405 2.89 -21.27 20.70
C VAL A 405 1.56 -21.96 20.44
N ASN A 406 0.64 -21.29 19.75
CA ASN A 406 -0.70 -21.80 19.47
C ASN A 406 -0.79 -22.42 18.08
N GLU A 407 -0.09 -21.83 17.11
CA GLU A 407 -0.09 -22.18 15.68
C GLU A 407 1.36 -22.40 15.21
N PRO A 408 1.92 -23.61 15.37
CA PRO A 408 3.35 -23.87 15.11
C PRO A 408 3.80 -23.61 13.67
N ASN A 409 2.87 -23.58 12.71
CA ASN A 409 3.14 -23.33 11.30
C ASN A 409 3.12 -21.84 10.94
N LEU A 410 2.71 -20.96 11.86
CA LEU A 410 2.70 -19.53 11.67
C LEU A 410 3.89 -18.88 12.38
N HIS A 411 4.36 -17.76 11.83
CA HIS A 411 5.52 -17.06 12.34
C HIS A 411 5.21 -15.59 12.61
N TYR A 412 5.78 -15.04 13.68
CA TYR A 412 5.66 -13.60 13.96
C TYR A 412 6.37 -12.77 12.89
N ARG A 413 7.58 -13.19 12.52
CA ARG A 413 8.36 -12.55 11.46
C ARG A 413 8.21 -13.35 10.19
N GLU A 414 7.92 -12.67 9.11
CA GLU A 414 7.75 -13.26 7.79
C GLU A 414 8.64 -12.56 6.77
N ALA A 415 8.96 -13.25 5.68
CA ALA A 415 9.62 -12.65 4.53
C ALA A 415 8.58 -11.82 3.73
N PRO A 416 8.98 -10.73 3.06
CA PRO A 416 8.07 -10.03 2.17
C PRO A 416 7.67 -10.91 0.98
N LEU A 417 6.53 -10.59 0.34
CA LEU A 417 6.10 -11.25 -0.89
C LEU A 417 6.23 -10.31 -2.09
N LEU A 418 6.68 -10.88 -3.21
CA LEU A 418 6.59 -10.31 -4.55
C LEU A 418 5.80 -11.26 -5.44
N LEU A 419 4.67 -10.80 -5.96
CA LEU A 419 3.78 -11.59 -6.79
C LEU A 419 3.71 -10.98 -8.19
N HIS A 420 4.17 -11.75 -9.18
CA HIS A 420 4.12 -11.34 -10.58
C HIS A 420 2.71 -11.52 -11.16
N ASN A 421 2.24 -10.52 -11.87
CA ASN A 421 0.92 -10.49 -12.51
C ASN A 421 0.97 -11.10 -13.92
N GLU A 422 0.37 -12.25 -14.10
CA GLU A 422 0.26 -12.92 -15.40
C GLU A 422 -0.84 -12.28 -16.27
N GLN A 423 -0.60 -11.05 -16.71
CA GLN A 423 -1.47 -10.30 -17.63
C GLN A 423 -2.92 -10.15 -17.15
N GLY A 424 -3.10 -9.74 -15.90
CA GLY A 424 -4.40 -9.49 -15.29
C GLY A 424 -5.21 -10.75 -14.95
N LYS A 425 -4.62 -11.95 -15.08
CA LYS A 425 -5.36 -13.22 -14.91
C LYS A 425 -5.04 -13.94 -13.61
N LYS A 426 -3.78 -13.94 -13.23
CA LYS A 426 -3.24 -14.66 -12.08
C LYS A 426 -2.06 -13.92 -11.49
N PHE A 427 -1.78 -14.23 -10.22
CA PHE A 427 -0.54 -13.88 -9.56
C PHE A 427 0.29 -15.12 -9.29
N SER A 428 1.59 -15.03 -9.55
CA SER A 428 2.58 -16.07 -9.26
C SER A 428 3.60 -15.55 -8.25
N ASP A 429 3.87 -16.33 -7.20
CA ASP A 429 4.88 -15.98 -6.22
C ASP A 429 6.30 -16.15 -6.82
N VAL A 430 7.01 -15.03 -6.96
CA VAL A 430 8.38 -14.96 -7.46
C VAL A 430 9.38 -14.58 -6.37
N SER A 431 8.93 -14.43 -5.13
CA SER A 431 9.73 -13.94 -4.00
C SER A 431 11.05 -14.67 -3.85
N ALA A 432 11.02 -16.01 -3.79
CA ALA A 432 12.22 -16.82 -3.56
C ALA A 432 13.33 -16.65 -4.63
N MET A 433 12.99 -16.10 -5.79
CA MET A 433 13.93 -15.86 -6.91
C MET A 433 14.32 -14.39 -7.03
N SER A 434 13.73 -13.49 -6.23
CA SER A 434 13.80 -12.03 -6.41
C SER A 434 14.84 -11.34 -5.53
N GLY A 435 15.72 -12.09 -4.88
CA GLY A 435 16.86 -11.58 -4.11
C GLY A 435 16.90 -12.05 -2.65
N GLU A 436 18.05 -11.87 -2.01
CA GLU A 436 18.30 -12.32 -0.63
C GLU A 436 17.35 -11.71 0.40
N VAL A 437 16.75 -10.55 0.12
CA VAL A 437 15.80 -9.88 1.01
C VAL A 437 14.54 -10.70 1.24
N PHE A 438 14.13 -11.52 0.28
CA PHE A 438 12.97 -12.41 0.38
C PHE A 438 13.25 -13.71 1.16
N HIS A 439 14.47 -13.92 1.61
CA HIS A 439 14.83 -15.01 2.53
C HIS A 439 15.00 -14.53 3.98
N GLN A 440 14.86 -13.23 4.22
CA GLN A 440 14.96 -12.63 5.53
C GLN A 440 13.57 -12.46 6.16
N GLN A 441 13.47 -12.68 7.45
CA GLN A 441 12.20 -12.58 8.18
C GLN A 441 12.16 -11.30 9.02
N TRP A 442 11.18 -10.46 8.76
CA TRP A 442 10.98 -9.18 9.42
C TRP A 442 9.65 -9.13 10.17
N ALA A 443 9.53 -8.23 11.12
CA ALA A 443 8.24 -7.84 11.68
C ALA A 443 7.72 -6.63 10.87
N ALA A 444 7.58 -6.79 9.55
CA ALA A 444 7.25 -5.70 8.66
C ALA A 444 5.84 -5.12 8.90
N ARG A 445 5.66 -3.84 8.64
CA ARG A 445 4.38 -3.12 8.77
C ARG A 445 4.09 -2.28 7.55
N SER A 446 4.57 -1.07 7.52
CA SER A 446 4.27 -0.09 6.48
C SER A 446 5.17 -0.28 5.27
N LEU A 447 4.65 0.11 4.10
CA LEU A 447 5.34 0.03 2.83
C LEU A 447 4.99 1.24 1.97
N ALA A 448 6.00 1.88 1.38
CA ALA A 448 5.85 2.91 0.36
C ALA A 448 6.71 2.58 -0.86
N THR A 449 6.28 3.01 -2.04
CA THR A 449 6.98 2.81 -3.31
C THR A 449 7.28 4.12 -4.02
N GLY A 450 8.38 4.16 -4.74
CA GLY A 450 8.81 5.27 -5.60
C GLY A 450 10.12 4.94 -6.30
N ASP A 451 10.41 5.63 -7.37
CA ASP A 451 11.71 5.52 -8.05
C ASP A 451 12.72 6.44 -7.35
N ILE A 452 13.41 5.89 -6.33
CA ILE A 452 14.29 6.63 -5.42
C ILE A 452 15.53 7.18 -6.14
N ASN A 453 16.06 6.41 -7.07
CA ASN A 453 17.30 6.74 -7.78
C ASN A 453 17.06 7.29 -9.20
N ASN A 454 15.79 7.48 -9.59
CA ASN A 454 15.35 7.95 -10.91
C ASN A 454 15.88 7.09 -12.08
N ASP A 455 15.99 5.76 -11.88
CA ASP A 455 16.46 4.81 -12.89
C ASP A 455 15.31 4.16 -13.69
N GLY A 456 14.07 4.52 -13.38
CA GLY A 456 12.87 4.02 -14.06
C GLY A 456 12.37 2.69 -13.51
N LYS A 457 12.76 2.33 -12.30
CA LYS A 457 12.26 1.15 -11.60
C LYS A 457 11.73 1.55 -10.24
N LEU A 458 10.58 1.02 -9.89
CA LEU A 458 10.00 1.29 -8.58
C LEU A 458 10.76 0.56 -7.48
N ASP A 459 11.26 1.31 -6.52
CA ASP A 459 11.90 0.86 -5.29
C ASP A 459 10.87 0.74 -4.16
N VAL A 460 11.25 0.09 -3.06
CA VAL A 460 10.37 -0.17 -1.93
C VAL A 460 11.04 0.23 -0.62
N VAL A 461 10.32 0.96 0.23
CA VAL A 461 10.74 1.26 1.60
C VAL A 461 9.75 0.62 2.58
N ILE A 462 10.28 -0.13 3.55
CA ILE A 462 9.49 -0.88 4.53
C ILE A 462 9.91 -0.48 5.95
N THR A 463 8.93 -0.33 6.85
CA THR A 463 9.19 -0.24 8.28
C THR A 463 8.95 -1.57 8.98
N SER A 464 9.68 -1.82 10.06
CA SER A 464 9.47 -2.99 10.91
C SER A 464 9.02 -2.58 12.30
N ASN A 465 8.11 -3.34 12.89
CA ASN A 465 7.70 -3.15 14.28
C ASN A 465 8.86 -3.45 15.22
N ASP A 466 9.20 -2.50 16.07
CA ASP A 466 10.37 -2.55 16.98
C ASP A 466 11.66 -2.98 16.28
N GLY A 467 11.87 -2.46 15.05
CA GLY A 467 12.93 -2.90 14.16
C GLY A 467 13.45 -1.84 13.22
N PRO A 468 14.49 -2.17 12.43
CA PRO A 468 15.04 -1.25 11.42
C PRO A 468 14.05 -1.05 10.26
N ALA A 469 14.22 0.08 9.56
CA ALA A 469 13.64 0.23 8.22
C ALA A 469 14.51 -0.48 7.18
N TRP A 470 13.91 -0.71 6.01
CA TRP A 470 14.54 -1.33 4.85
C TRP A 470 14.28 -0.49 3.62
N VAL A 471 15.34 -0.12 2.91
CA VAL A 471 15.29 0.52 1.59
C VAL A 471 15.77 -0.50 0.56
N LEU A 472 14.85 -0.99 -0.25
CA LEU A 472 15.06 -2.05 -1.21
C LEU A 472 15.12 -1.44 -2.61
N LEU A 473 16.31 -1.34 -3.19
CA LEU A 473 16.47 -0.89 -4.57
C LEU A 473 16.14 -2.02 -5.54
N ASN A 474 15.31 -1.70 -6.51
CA ASN A 474 14.94 -2.60 -7.60
C ASN A 474 16.03 -2.62 -8.67
N GLN A 475 16.75 -3.72 -8.76
CA GLN A 475 17.80 -3.96 -9.74
C GLN A 475 17.38 -5.02 -10.77
N THR A 476 16.09 -5.20 -11.00
CA THR A 476 15.57 -6.15 -11.97
C THR A 476 16.16 -5.85 -13.35
N GLU A 477 16.76 -6.86 -13.95
CA GLU A 477 17.32 -6.77 -15.30
C GLU A 477 16.19 -6.97 -16.30
N SER A 478 15.84 -5.93 -17.03
CA SER A 478 14.80 -5.93 -18.05
C SER A 478 15.22 -5.04 -19.22
N SER A 479 14.81 -5.41 -20.43
CA SER A 479 14.89 -4.56 -21.62
C SER A 479 13.58 -3.78 -21.86
N ASN A 480 12.65 -3.85 -20.91
CA ASN A 480 11.40 -3.14 -20.97
C ASN A 480 11.61 -1.64 -20.76
N HIS A 481 10.80 -0.87 -21.46
CA HIS A 481 10.78 0.59 -21.38
C HIS A 481 9.80 1.06 -20.31
N TRP A 482 9.88 2.34 -19.95
CA TRP A 482 9.05 2.94 -18.90
C TRP A 482 8.75 4.42 -19.18
N ILE A 483 7.82 4.97 -18.46
CA ILE A 483 7.60 6.42 -18.33
C ILE A 483 7.09 6.73 -16.93
N THR A 484 7.60 7.80 -16.32
CA THR A 484 7.07 8.35 -15.08
C THR A 484 6.52 9.75 -15.35
N LEU A 485 5.28 10.01 -14.91
CA LEU A 485 4.60 11.28 -15.11
C LEU A 485 4.55 12.06 -13.81
N ASN A 486 5.10 13.27 -13.82
CA ASN A 486 4.97 14.22 -12.73
C ASN A 486 3.93 15.27 -13.11
N LEU A 487 2.71 15.15 -12.57
CA LEU A 487 1.60 16.03 -12.87
C LEU A 487 1.60 17.25 -11.94
N VAL A 488 1.34 18.42 -12.49
CA VAL A 488 1.29 19.69 -11.74
C VAL A 488 0.00 20.43 -12.08
N GLY A 489 -0.91 20.50 -11.10
CA GLY A 489 -2.16 21.23 -11.22
C GLY A 489 -1.96 22.75 -11.27
N THR A 490 -2.90 23.44 -11.90
CA THR A 490 -2.99 24.90 -11.96
C THR A 490 -4.37 25.41 -11.58
N LYS A 491 -5.41 24.62 -11.85
CA LYS A 491 -6.79 24.80 -11.39
C LYS A 491 -7.20 23.67 -10.46
N SER A 492 -6.73 22.47 -10.75
CA SER A 492 -6.72 21.34 -9.81
C SER A 492 -5.74 21.62 -8.68
N ASN A 493 -5.83 20.84 -7.59
CA ASN A 493 -4.79 20.86 -6.56
C ASN A 493 -3.39 20.69 -7.19
N ARG A 494 -2.41 21.30 -6.57
CA ARG A 494 -1.05 21.43 -7.12
C ARG A 494 -0.37 20.10 -7.42
N ASP A 495 -0.62 19.09 -6.60
CA ASP A 495 -0.06 17.75 -6.74
C ASP A 495 -0.78 16.91 -7.81
N GLY A 496 -1.92 17.39 -8.32
CA GLY A 496 -2.74 16.66 -9.29
C GLY A 496 -3.40 15.41 -8.70
N ILE A 497 -3.48 15.30 -7.37
CA ILE A 497 -4.17 14.16 -6.70
C ILE A 497 -5.61 14.08 -7.20
N GLY A 498 -6.01 12.86 -7.64
CA GLY A 498 -7.29 12.61 -8.29
C GLY A 498 -7.25 12.70 -9.82
N ALA A 499 -6.15 13.16 -10.42
CA ALA A 499 -6.02 13.14 -11.89
C ALA A 499 -5.94 11.71 -12.41
N GLN A 500 -6.79 11.39 -13.38
CA GLN A 500 -6.82 10.10 -14.06
C GLN A 500 -5.97 10.15 -15.32
N VAL A 501 -5.08 9.19 -15.45
CA VAL A 501 -4.14 9.07 -16.56
C VAL A 501 -4.42 7.81 -17.35
N LYS A 502 -4.53 7.94 -18.67
CA LYS A 502 -4.51 6.84 -19.61
C LYS A 502 -3.32 6.99 -20.55
N ILE A 503 -2.52 5.97 -20.70
CA ILE A 503 -1.50 5.90 -21.75
C ILE A 503 -1.88 4.86 -22.80
N SER A 504 -1.54 5.14 -24.07
CA SER A 504 -1.76 4.22 -25.18
C SER A 504 -0.44 3.94 -25.89
N THR A 505 -0.05 2.68 -25.94
CA THR A 505 1.19 2.20 -26.58
C THR A 505 0.90 1.21 -27.71
N ALA A 506 1.93 0.60 -28.28
CA ALA A 506 1.78 -0.53 -29.19
C ALA A 506 1.30 -1.79 -28.47
N ASN A 507 1.55 -1.91 -27.15
CA ASN A 507 1.21 -3.05 -26.33
C ASN A 507 -0.20 -2.99 -25.72
N GLY A 508 -0.89 -1.85 -25.82
CA GLY A 508 -2.23 -1.64 -25.29
C GLY A 508 -2.36 -0.34 -24.52
N ASP A 509 -3.48 -0.22 -23.83
CA ASP A 509 -3.79 0.90 -22.95
C ASP A 509 -3.49 0.52 -21.50
N GLN A 510 -3.05 1.47 -20.69
CA GLN A 510 -2.87 1.36 -19.25
C GLN A 510 -3.48 2.57 -18.55
N PHE A 511 -3.87 2.41 -17.29
CA PHE A 511 -4.58 3.43 -16.55
C PHE A 511 -4.00 3.55 -15.13
N ALA A 512 -4.02 4.76 -14.59
CA ALA A 512 -3.67 5.02 -13.20
C ALA A 512 -4.30 6.33 -12.71
N THR A 513 -4.41 6.47 -11.40
CA THR A 513 -4.85 7.71 -10.74
C THR A 513 -3.70 8.27 -9.91
N VAL A 514 -3.50 9.59 -9.94
CA VAL A 514 -2.53 10.24 -9.06
C VAL A 514 -3.03 10.17 -7.62
N THR A 515 -2.28 9.52 -6.76
CA THR A 515 -2.54 9.44 -5.32
C THR A 515 -1.24 9.26 -4.55
N THR A 516 -1.20 9.76 -3.32
CA THR A 516 -0.11 9.49 -2.37
C THR A 516 -0.53 8.48 -1.29
N SER A 517 -1.83 8.19 -1.19
CA SER A 517 -2.44 7.46 -0.06
C SER A 517 -2.87 6.06 -0.48
N SER A 518 -2.21 5.06 0.09
CA SER A 518 -2.48 3.64 -0.09
C SER A 518 -1.64 2.84 0.89
N SER A 519 -1.70 1.50 0.81
CA SER A 519 -0.92 0.63 1.68
C SER A 519 -1.40 0.67 3.14
N TYR A 520 -0.49 0.67 4.09
CA TYR A 520 -0.73 0.71 5.52
C TYR A 520 0.07 1.85 6.13
N GLN A 521 -0.60 2.86 6.66
CA GLN A 521 0.02 4.00 7.36
C GLN A 521 1.03 4.81 6.53
N SER A 522 1.08 4.65 5.22
CA SER A 522 2.16 5.17 4.37
C SER A 522 1.68 6.11 3.28
N SER A 523 2.64 6.86 2.75
CA SER A 523 2.47 7.75 1.60
C SER A 523 3.55 7.43 0.56
N SER A 524 3.14 7.05 -0.64
CA SER A 524 4.04 6.76 -1.76
C SER A 524 4.30 8.00 -2.61
N ASP A 525 5.31 7.94 -3.47
CA ASP A 525 5.58 8.97 -4.47
C ASP A 525 4.32 9.27 -5.31
N LYS A 526 3.97 10.55 -5.48
CA LYS A 526 2.82 11.00 -6.28
C LYS A 526 3.00 10.83 -7.78
N ARG A 527 4.24 10.63 -8.25
CA ARG A 527 4.51 10.45 -9.67
C ARG A 527 3.92 9.12 -10.16
N VAL A 528 3.22 9.16 -11.29
CA VAL A 528 2.59 7.97 -11.86
C VAL A 528 3.57 7.25 -12.76
N HIS A 529 3.86 6.00 -12.46
CA HIS A 529 4.79 5.15 -13.20
C HIS A 529 4.05 4.15 -14.08
N PHE A 530 4.53 3.96 -15.32
CA PHE A 530 4.06 2.96 -16.27
C PHE A 530 5.23 2.20 -16.86
N GLY A 531 5.24 0.88 -16.72
CA GLY A 531 6.04 0.01 -17.54
C GLY A 531 5.43 -0.10 -18.94
N LEU A 532 6.26 -0.13 -19.95
CA LEU A 532 5.81 -0.09 -21.34
C LEU A 532 6.09 -1.38 -22.10
N GLY A 533 6.68 -2.39 -21.42
CA GLY A 533 7.19 -3.59 -22.07
C GLY A 533 8.16 -3.21 -23.20
N THR A 534 7.97 -3.77 -24.35
CA THR A 534 8.84 -3.51 -25.53
C THR A 534 8.51 -2.23 -26.31
N ALA A 535 7.54 -1.42 -25.85
CA ALA A 535 7.15 -0.19 -26.56
C ALA A 535 8.10 0.96 -26.21
N ASP A 536 8.86 1.45 -27.19
CA ASP A 536 9.83 2.54 -27.07
C ASP A 536 9.21 3.96 -27.12
N SER A 537 7.88 4.02 -27.26
CA SER A 537 7.15 5.27 -27.42
C SER A 537 5.67 5.13 -27.03
N ILE A 538 5.10 6.23 -26.54
CA ILE A 538 3.69 6.35 -26.17
C ILE A 538 2.97 7.13 -27.25
N ARG A 539 1.95 6.52 -27.89
CA ARG A 539 1.16 7.16 -28.92
C ARG A 539 0.36 8.34 -28.38
N GLN A 540 -0.19 8.17 -27.18
CA GLN A 540 -1.06 9.16 -26.54
C GLN A 540 -1.03 8.99 -25.03
N ILE A 541 -0.97 10.12 -24.32
CA ILE A 541 -1.22 10.27 -22.88
C ILE A 541 -2.48 11.13 -22.77
N GLU A 542 -3.53 10.61 -22.17
CA GLU A 542 -4.76 11.33 -21.88
C GLU A 542 -4.83 11.57 -20.36
N ILE A 543 -5.07 12.80 -19.95
CA ILE A 543 -5.19 13.18 -18.55
C ILE A 543 -6.55 13.84 -18.36
N ARG A 544 -7.33 13.31 -17.41
CA ARG A 544 -8.52 13.96 -16.88
C ARG A 544 -8.16 14.55 -15.52
N TRP A 545 -8.05 15.85 -15.47
CA TRP A 545 -7.74 16.58 -14.26
C TRP A 545 -8.97 16.70 -13.32
N PRO A 546 -8.80 16.81 -11.99
CA PRO A 546 -9.91 17.07 -11.05
C PRO A 546 -10.76 18.29 -11.43
N SER A 547 -10.15 19.33 -11.97
CA SER A 547 -10.85 20.51 -12.52
C SER A 547 -11.81 20.22 -13.70
N GLY A 548 -11.85 18.97 -14.20
CA GLY A 548 -12.59 18.57 -15.38
C GLY A 548 -11.88 18.85 -16.72
N ILE A 549 -10.71 19.49 -16.73
CA ILE A 549 -9.90 19.70 -17.92
C ILE A 549 -9.42 18.35 -18.44
N ARG A 550 -9.51 18.16 -19.77
CA ARG A 550 -8.95 17.00 -20.47
C ARG A 550 -7.77 17.45 -21.32
N GLN A 551 -6.62 16.86 -21.09
CA GLN A 551 -5.37 17.18 -21.76
C GLN A 551 -4.83 15.95 -22.48
N VAL A 552 -4.33 16.15 -23.70
CA VAL A 552 -3.80 15.07 -24.53
C VAL A 552 -2.41 15.42 -25.02
N ILE A 553 -1.45 14.54 -24.75
CA ILE A 553 -0.08 14.61 -25.26
C ILE A 553 0.14 13.46 -26.21
N LYS A 554 0.71 13.74 -27.39
CA LYS A 554 0.93 12.74 -28.44
C LYS A 554 2.42 12.50 -28.66
N ASN A 555 2.76 11.25 -28.99
CA ASN A 555 4.09 10.84 -29.40
C ASN A 555 5.17 11.16 -28.34
N ALA A 556 4.89 10.85 -27.05
CA ALA A 556 5.89 10.93 -26.01
C ALA A 556 6.92 9.79 -26.16
N LYS A 557 8.16 10.06 -25.79
CA LYS A 557 9.22 9.04 -25.76
C LYS A 557 9.13 8.22 -24.46
N ALA A 558 9.62 7.00 -24.52
CA ALA A 558 9.88 6.18 -23.34
C ALA A 558 11.15 6.65 -22.60
N ASP A 559 11.42 6.03 -21.47
CA ASP A 559 12.62 6.14 -20.65
C ASP A 559 12.90 7.57 -20.16
N GLN A 560 11.87 8.21 -19.59
CA GLN A 560 11.97 9.54 -19.03
C GLN A 560 10.97 9.80 -17.91
N ILE A 561 11.32 10.75 -17.05
CA ILE A 561 10.38 11.42 -16.16
C ILE A 561 9.84 12.66 -16.89
N LEU A 562 8.54 12.67 -17.16
CA LEU A 562 7.89 13.75 -17.92
C LEU A 562 7.03 14.61 -16.98
N LYS A 563 7.45 15.87 -16.76
CA LYS A 563 6.64 16.84 -16.04
C LYS A 563 5.56 17.39 -16.96
N ILE A 564 4.31 17.32 -16.51
CA ILE A 564 3.14 17.79 -17.25
C ILE A 564 2.37 18.78 -16.36
N THR A 565 2.30 20.02 -16.82
CA THR A 565 1.49 21.04 -16.16
C THR A 565 0.08 21.06 -16.78
N GLU A 566 -0.94 21.18 -15.92
CA GLU A 566 -2.33 21.30 -16.34
C GLU A 566 -2.52 22.47 -17.31
N ALA A 567 -3.21 22.23 -18.41
CA ALA A 567 -3.46 23.25 -19.43
C ALA A 567 -4.46 24.30 -18.91
N GLU A 568 -4.33 25.54 -19.40
CA GLU A 568 -5.26 26.63 -19.00
C GLU A 568 -6.70 26.40 -19.52
N LYS A 569 -6.87 25.65 -20.62
CA LYS A 569 -8.15 25.27 -21.25
C LYS A 569 -8.02 23.96 -22.00
#